data_2448eb7012fb059bd076d718e6d6be90
#
_entry.id   2448eb7012fb059bd076d718e6d6be90
#
_cell.length_a   1.000
_cell.length_b   1.000
_cell.length_c   1.000
_cell.angle_alpha   90.00
_cell.angle_beta   90.00
_cell.angle_gamma   90.00
#
_symmetry.space_group_name_H-M   'P 1'
#
loop_
_entity.id
_entity.type
_entity.pdbx_description
1 polymer ?
#
loop_
_entity_poly.entity_id
_entity_poly.type
_entity_poly.pdbx_seq_one_letter_code
_entity_poly.pdbx_strand_id
1 'polypeptide(L)'
;MTQTQLIGIIIMSVVFILLAVLVYCSNNYSLNGIKKKTVGQGQYGTARFSTNAEIKKTYVQIPFDVKNWRQGKNLPSIQGTVVGCKTKGKQTYALIDEGDVHTMMIGAAGVGKTAFFLYPNIEAACASGMSFLSTDLKGDVFRNYGSIAKKYYGYNVSVIDLRNPTRSDENNMLHLVNKYMDIYLSLIHISEPTRP
;
A
#
# COMPACT_ATOMS: atom_id res chain seq x y z
N MET A 1 71.77 -5.84 42.91
CA MET A 1 70.76 -4.89 42.39
C MET A 1 70.71 -3.72 43.32
N THR A 2 70.99 -2.52 42.83
CA THR A 2 71.02 -1.34 43.68
C THR A 2 69.54 -0.92 43.98
N GLN A 3 69.36 -0.29 45.14
CA GLN A 3 68.03 0.12 45.62
C GLN A 3 67.32 1.07 44.58
N THR A 4 68.13 1.86 43.87
CA THR A 4 67.69 2.73 42.78
C THR A 4 67.18 1.96 41.55
N GLN A 5 67.77 0.80 41.21
CA GLN A 5 67.30 -0.07 40.11
C GLN A 5 65.95 -0.73 40.46
N LEU A 6 65.75 -1.10 41.74
CA LEU A 6 64.52 -1.69 42.18
C LEU A 6 63.36 -0.68 42.13
N ILE A 7 63.60 0.56 42.53
CA ILE A 7 62.63 1.65 42.46
C ILE A 7 62.26 1.95 40.98
N GLY A 8 63.25 1.98 40.11
CA GLY A 8 62.99 2.18 38.67
C GLY A 8 62.10 1.10 38.04
N ILE A 9 62.32 -0.18 38.39
CA ILE A 9 61.46 -1.29 37.92
C ILE A 9 60.02 -1.19 38.44
N ILE A 10 59.85 -0.79 39.68
CA ILE A 10 58.53 -0.61 40.27
C ILE A 10 57.78 0.54 39.58
N ILE A 11 58.42 1.66 39.34
CA ILE A 11 57.79 2.78 38.65
C ILE A 11 57.39 2.39 37.20
N MET A 12 58.27 1.70 36.49
CA MET A 12 57.97 1.22 35.14
C MET A 12 56.78 0.24 35.10
N SER A 13 56.69 -0.66 36.08
CA SER A 13 55.60 -1.59 36.17
C SER A 13 54.25 -0.90 36.45
N VAL A 14 54.25 0.11 37.32
CA VAL A 14 53.05 0.90 37.62
C VAL A 14 52.61 1.70 36.43
N VAL A 15 53.51 2.33 35.69
CA VAL A 15 53.19 3.07 34.46
C VAL A 15 52.62 2.14 33.40
N PHE A 16 53.20 0.94 33.25
CA PHE A 16 52.70 -0.06 32.32
C PHE A 16 51.27 -0.55 32.64
N ILE A 17 51.00 -0.79 33.93
CA ILE A 17 49.65 -1.15 34.41
C ILE A 17 48.67 -0.01 34.18
N LEU A 18 49.03 1.24 34.41
CA LEU A 18 48.20 2.40 34.18
C LEU A 18 47.87 2.56 32.68
N LEU A 19 48.84 2.39 31.80
CA LEU A 19 48.62 2.40 30.33
C LEU A 19 47.71 1.26 29.91
N ALA A 20 47.89 0.05 30.43
CA ALA A 20 47.02 -1.08 30.13
C ALA A 20 45.57 -0.84 30.56
N VAL A 21 45.36 -0.24 31.74
CA VAL A 21 44.02 0.14 32.21
C VAL A 21 43.41 1.23 31.32
N LEU A 22 44.17 2.25 30.93
CA LEU A 22 43.70 3.29 30.02
C LEU A 22 43.28 2.74 28.65
N VAL A 23 44.07 1.86 28.07
CA VAL A 23 43.73 1.18 26.78
C VAL A 23 42.49 0.31 26.96
N TYR A 24 42.36 -0.42 28.06
CA TYR A 24 41.18 -1.26 28.34
C TYR A 24 39.91 -0.40 28.51
N CYS A 25 40.00 0.70 29.27
CA CYS A 25 38.88 1.63 29.42
C CYS A 25 38.53 2.31 28.11
N SER A 26 39.51 2.78 27.33
CA SER A 26 39.28 3.41 26.03
C SER A 26 38.58 2.46 25.04
N ASN A 27 38.95 1.18 25.01
CA ASN A 27 38.28 0.18 24.20
C ASN A 27 36.83 -0.11 24.63
N ASN A 28 36.55 -0.05 25.93
CA ASN A 28 35.21 -0.27 26.46
C ASN A 28 34.30 0.95 26.37
N TYR A 29 34.87 2.17 26.36
CA TYR A 29 34.14 3.43 26.19
C TYR A 29 34.11 3.97 24.76
N SER A 30 34.65 3.24 23.80
CA SER A 30 34.53 3.63 22.39
C SER A 30 33.04 3.67 22.01
N LEU A 31 32.57 4.78 21.43
CA LEU A 31 31.22 4.92 20.87
C LEU A 31 30.89 3.86 19.81
N ASN A 32 31.89 3.24 19.21
CA ASN A 32 31.75 2.05 18.37
C ASN A 32 31.39 0.76 19.16
N GLY A 33 31.49 0.79 20.48
CA GLY A 33 31.09 -0.28 21.38
C GLY A 33 29.64 -0.23 21.81
N ILE A 34 28.79 0.63 21.21
CA ILE A 34 27.33 0.47 21.26
C ILE A 34 27.03 -0.82 20.50
N LYS A 35 27.19 -1.95 21.18
CA LYS A 35 26.66 -3.21 20.70
C LYS A 35 25.17 -2.95 20.47
N LYS A 36 24.75 -3.00 19.20
CA LYS A 36 23.33 -3.09 18.87
C LYS A 36 22.79 -4.17 19.79
N LYS A 37 22.06 -3.77 20.83
CA LYS A 37 21.36 -4.73 21.67
C LYS A 37 20.51 -5.50 20.68
N THR A 38 20.80 -6.76 20.51
CA THR A 38 20.01 -7.61 19.61
C THR A 38 18.63 -7.59 20.22
N VAL A 39 17.78 -6.73 19.66
CA VAL A 39 16.37 -6.68 19.98
C VAL A 39 15.88 -8.10 19.75
N GLY A 40 15.30 -8.74 20.76
CA GLY A 40 14.82 -10.10 20.64
C GLY A 40 13.94 -10.20 19.40
N GLN A 41 14.05 -11.28 18.65
CA GLN A 41 13.22 -11.50 17.47
C GLN A 41 11.75 -11.29 17.87
N GLY A 42 11.09 -10.32 17.23
CA GLY A 42 9.69 -10.03 17.48
C GLY A 42 9.36 -8.89 18.45
N GLN A 43 10.34 -8.19 19.06
CA GLN A 43 10.06 -7.07 19.97
C GLN A 43 9.31 -5.90 19.29
N TYR A 44 9.53 -5.67 18.00
CA TYR A 44 8.82 -4.68 17.18
C TYR A 44 8.03 -5.30 16.02
N GLY A 45 7.72 -6.59 16.12
CA GLY A 45 7.14 -7.38 15.06
C GLY A 45 8.22 -8.05 14.18
N THR A 46 7.80 -9.07 13.46
CA THR A 46 8.62 -9.76 12.47
C THR A 46 8.00 -9.59 11.11
N ALA A 47 8.76 -9.13 10.13
CA ALA A 47 8.34 -9.08 8.74
C ALA A 47 9.21 -10.01 7.91
N ARG A 48 8.59 -10.79 7.04
CA ARG A 48 9.24 -11.66 6.06
C ARG A 48 8.41 -11.71 4.78
N PHE A 49 9.02 -12.11 3.71
CA PHE A 49 8.28 -12.41 2.49
C PHE A 49 7.39 -13.64 2.69
N SER A 50 6.16 -13.58 2.16
CA SER A 50 5.22 -14.68 2.21
C SER A 50 5.72 -15.88 1.39
N THR A 51 5.50 -17.07 1.90
CA THR A 51 5.77 -18.31 1.16
C THR A 51 4.72 -18.52 0.05
N ASN A 52 5.06 -19.33 -0.95
CA ASN A 52 4.11 -19.66 -2.02
C ASN A 52 2.81 -20.33 -1.50
N ALA A 53 2.88 -21.04 -0.40
CA ALA A 53 1.72 -21.66 0.23
C ALA A 53 0.80 -20.59 0.87
N GLU A 54 1.38 -19.62 1.56
CA GLU A 54 0.64 -18.49 2.14
C GLU A 54 0.01 -17.62 1.04
N ILE A 55 0.75 -17.29 -0.02
CA ILE A 55 0.22 -16.54 -1.16
C ILE A 55 -1.00 -17.23 -1.77
N LYS A 56 -0.97 -18.56 -1.94
CA LYS A 56 -2.09 -19.32 -2.48
C LYS A 56 -3.29 -19.35 -1.54
N LYS A 57 -3.07 -19.28 -0.22
CA LYS A 57 -4.12 -19.30 0.78
C LYS A 57 -4.77 -17.92 0.94
N THR A 58 -3.98 -16.86 0.81
CA THR A 58 -4.42 -15.49 1.06
C THR A 58 -5.06 -14.84 -0.16
N TYR A 59 -4.48 -15.05 -1.37
CA TYR A 59 -4.90 -14.36 -2.59
C TYR A 59 -5.60 -15.30 -3.56
N VAL A 60 -6.70 -14.83 -4.12
CA VAL A 60 -7.40 -15.54 -5.18
C VAL A 60 -6.63 -15.36 -6.50
N GLN A 61 -6.49 -16.44 -7.26
CA GLN A 61 -5.81 -16.44 -8.55
C GLN A 61 -6.83 -16.48 -9.67
N ILE A 62 -6.91 -15.43 -10.47
CA ILE A 62 -7.76 -15.37 -11.66
C ILE A 62 -6.92 -15.25 -12.93
N PRO A 63 -7.34 -15.86 -14.03
CA PRO A 63 -6.69 -15.63 -15.31
C PRO A 63 -6.82 -14.17 -15.70
N PHE A 64 -5.70 -13.50 -16.01
CA PHE A 64 -5.70 -12.10 -16.44
C PHE A 64 -5.67 -12.04 -17.98
N ASP A 65 -6.86 -11.94 -18.57
CA ASP A 65 -7.04 -11.96 -20.02
C ASP A 65 -7.89 -10.77 -20.50
N VAL A 66 -7.24 -9.63 -20.65
CA VAL A 66 -7.86 -8.37 -21.07
C VAL A 66 -8.57 -8.48 -22.42
N LYS A 67 -8.06 -9.31 -23.34
CA LYS A 67 -8.67 -9.45 -24.66
C LYS A 67 -10.05 -10.09 -24.60
N ASN A 68 -10.19 -11.15 -23.83
CA ASN A 68 -11.46 -11.82 -23.64
C ASN A 68 -12.40 -10.97 -22.77
N TRP A 69 -11.90 -10.30 -21.75
CA TRP A 69 -12.71 -9.42 -20.88
C TRP A 69 -13.37 -8.29 -21.68
N ARG A 70 -12.63 -7.62 -22.57
CA ARG A 70 -13.18 -6.56 -23.44
C ARG A 70 -14.16 -7.06 -24.48
N GLN A 71 -14.24 -8.38 -24.70
CA GLN A 71 -15.27 -9.03 -25.53
C GLN A 71 -16.45 -9.53 -24.69
N GLY A 72 -16.48 -9.26 -23.39
CA GLY A 72 -17.52 -9.78 -22.48
C GLY A 72 -17.38 -11.26 -22.16
N LYS A 73 -16.21 -11.87 -22.42
CA LYS A 73 -15.97 -13.30 -22.19
C LYS A 73 -15.14 -13.53 -20.95
N ASN A 74 -15.49 -14.55 -20.18
CA ASN A 74 -14.75 -14.99 -18.97
C ASN A 74 -14.48 -13.85 -17.98
N LEU A 75 -15.47 -12.97 -17.78
CA LEU A 75 -15.38 -11.87 -16.83
C LEU A 75 -15.19 -12.41 -15.41
N PRO A 76 -14.28 -11.85 -14.60
CA PRO A 76 -14.11 -12.23 -13.23
C PRO A 76 -15.33 -11.78 -12.40
N SER A 77 -15.81 -12.64 -11.52
CA SER A 77 -16.86 -12.29 -10.54
C SER A 77 -16.28 -11.76 -9.23
N ILE A 78 -14.96 -11.90 -9.07
CA ILE A 78 -14.25 -11.54 -7.83
C ILE A 78 -13.84 -10.09 -7.90
N GLN A 79 -14.22 -9.33 -6.88
CA GLN A 79 -13.86 -7.93 -6.71
C GLN A 79 -12.74 -7.82 -5.69
N GLY A 80 -11.76 -6.95 -5.94
CA GLY A 80 -10.64 -6.74 -5.03
C GLY A 80 -9.46 -6.06 -5.70
N THR A 81 -8.38 -5.95 -4.95
CA THR A 81 -7.15 -5.30 -5.43
C THR A 81 -6.18 -6.31 -6.01
N VAL A 82 -5.70 -6.05 -7.22
CA VAL A 82 -4.62 -6.84 -7.82
C VAL A 82 -3.31 -6.46 -7.15
N VAL A 83 -2.78 -7.36 -6.33
CA VAL A 83 -1.53 -7.15 -5.56
C VAL A 83 -0.29 -7.68 -6.27
N GLY A 84 -0.48 -8.51 -7.28
CA GLY A 84 0.61 -9.08 -8.04
C GLY A 84 0.14 -9.99 -9.17
N CYS A 85 1.10 -10.61 -9.85
CA CYS A 85 0.80 -11.57 -10.90
C CYS A 85 1.72 -12.79 -10.83
N LYS A 86 1.26 -13.90 -11.41
CA LYS A 86 2.02 -15.13 -11.55
C LYS A 86 1.81 -15.70 -12.94
N THR A 87 2.88 -15.97 -13.68
CA THR A 87 2.80 -16.57 -15.00
C THR A 87 2.96 -18.08 -14.89
N LYS A 88 2.07 -18.83 -15.52
CA LYS A 88 2.14 -20.28 -15.68
C LYS A 88 2.08 -20.62 -17.16
N GLY A 89 3.17 -21.04 -17.73
CA GLY A 89 3.28 -21.27 -19.17
C GLY A 89 3.02 -19.98 -19.96
N LYS A 90 1.99 -19.97 -20.82
CA LYS A 90 1.61 -18.82 -21.63
C LYS A 90 0.54 -17.93 -20.99
N GLN A 91 0.02 -18.30 -19.82
CA GLN A 91 -1.08 -17.59 -19.15
C GLN A 91 -0.61 -16.84 -17.93
N THR A 92 -1.03 -15.59 -17.79
CA THR A 92 -0.80 -14.77 -16.61
C THR A 92 -2.04 -14.83 -15.70
N TYR A 93 -1.80 -14.99 -14.42
CA TYR A 93 -2.82 -14.97 -13.37
C TYR A 93 -2.59 -13.75 -12.50
N ALA A 94 -3.63 -13.00 -12.27
CA ALA A 94 -3.63 -11.95 -11.27
C ALA A 94 -3.87 -12.55 -9.88
N LEU A 95 -3.17 -12.01 -8.89
CA LEU A 95 -3.37 -12.30 -7.47
C LEU A 95 -4.25 -11.21 -6.91
N ILE A 96 -5.46 -11.55 -6.50
CA ILE A 96 -6.45 -10.61 -5.99
C ILE A 96 -6.57 -10.74 -4.48
N ASP A 97 -6.49 -9.61 -3.82
CA ASP A 97 -6.85 -9.46 -2.42
C ASP A 97 -8.32 -9.00 -2.35
N GLU A 98 -9.19 -9.87 -1.80
CA GLU A 98 -10.61 -9.59 -1.60
C GLU A 98 -10.89 -8.86 -0.28
N GLY A 99 -9.85 -8.68 0.55
CA GLY A 99 -10.00 -8.03 1.84
C GLY A 99 -10.29 -6.53 1.71
N ASP A 100 -10.98 -5.99 2.69
CA ASP A 100 -11.19 -4.53 2.85
C ASP A 100 -9.95 -3.92 3.48
N VAL A 101 -8.88 -3.80 2.68
CA VAL A 101 -7.58 -3.32 3.14
C VAL A 101 -7.11 -2.10 2.36
N HIS A 102 -6.48 -1.16 3.06
CA HIS A 102 -5.81 -0.05 2.42
C HIS A 102 -4.45 -0.49 1.88
N THR A 103 -4.17 -0.17 0.62
CA THR A 103 -2.91 -0.50 -0.03
C THR A 103 -2.10 0.76 -0.32
N MET A 104 -0.84 0.78 0.10
CA MET A 104 0.11 1.84 -0.24
C MET A 104 1.20 1.30 -1.15
N MET A 105 1.38 1.95 -2.31
CA MET A 105 2.46 1.63 -3.23
C MET A 105 3.56 2.69 -3.16
N ILE A 106 4.75 2.27 -2.80
CA ILE A 106 5.94 3.11 -2.71
C ILE A 106 6.90 2.74 -3.84
N GLY A 107 7.37 3.74 -4.56
CA GLY A 107 8.36 3.54 -5.62
C GLY A 107 8.85 4.87 -6.19
N ALA A 108 10.08 4.90 -6.69
CA ALA A 108 10.67 6.07 -7.33
C ALA A 108 9.90 6.49 -8.59
N ALA A 109 10.17 7.68 -9.10
CA ALA A 109 9.63 8.11 -10.38
C ALA A 109 10.14 7.19 -11.52
N GLY A 110 9.28 6.90 -12.49
CA GLY A 110 9.66 6.11 -13.67
C GLY A 110 9.69 4.59 -13.48
N VAL A 111 9.52 4.03 -12.27
CA VAL A 111 9.51 2.56 -12.05
C VAL A 111 8.27 1.85 -12.57
N GLY A 112 7.34 2.57 -13.20
CA GLY A 112 6.16 1.96 -13.81
C GLY A 112 4.98 1.73 -12.88
N LYS A 113 4.86 2.44 -11.75
CA LYS A 113 3.71 2.31 -10.82
C LYS A 113 2.36 2.36 -11.53
N THR A 114 2.20 3.32 -12.41
CA THR A 114 0.95 3.49 -13.17
C THR A 114 0.72 2.32 -14.12
N ALA A 115 1.74 1.90 -14.87
CA ALA A 115 1.61 0.85 -15.88
C ALA A 115 1.44 -0.55 -15.29
N PHE A 116 2.17 -0.87 -14.21
CA PHE A 116 2.21 -2.23 -13.65
C PHE A 116 1.25 -2.44 -12.48
N PHE A 117 0.75 -1.38 -11.88
CA PHE A 117 -0.21 -1.51 -10.79
C PHE A 117 -1.54 -0.84 -11.09
N LEU A 118 -1.54 0.47 -11.37
CA LEU A 118 -2.80 1.22 -11.49
C LEU A 118 -3.65 0.72 -12.66
N TYR A 119 -3.08 0.60 -13.85
CA TYR A 119 -3.83 0.16 -15.03
C TYR A 119 -4.36 -1.28 -14.92
N PRO A 120 -3.58 -2.28 -14.48
CA PRO A 120 -4.12 -3.62 -14.22
C PRO A 120 -5.25 -3.64 -13.20
N ASN A 121 -5.17 -2.81 -12.14
CA ASN A 121 -6.24 -2.70 -11.16
C ASN A 121 -7.51 -2.07 -11.73
N ILE A 122 -7.40 -1.00 -12.52
CA ILE A 122 -8.55 -0.39 -13.21
C ILE A 122 -9.19 -1.39 -14.17
N GLU A 123 -8.40 -2.12 -14.96
CA GLU A 123 -8.91 -3.13 -15.89
C GLU A 123 -9.64 -4.25 -15.14
N ALA A 124 -9.07 -4.76 -14.05
CA ALA A 124 -9.69 -5.79 -13.22
C ALA A 124 -10.98 -5.30 -12.55
N ALA A 125 -10.97 -4.07 -12.03
CA ALA A 125 -12.15 -3.42 -11.45
C ALA A 125 -13.27 -3.27 -12.47
N CYS A 126 -12.95 -2.81 -13.68
CA CYS A 126 -13.91 -2.71 -14.79
C CYS A 126 -14.46 -4.09 -15.18
N ALA A 127 -13.61 -5.10 -15.29
CA ALA A 127 -14.01 -6.44 -15.69
C ALA A 127 -14.89 -7.14 -14.65
N SER A 128 -14.66 -6.88 -13.34
CA SER A 128 -15.46 -7.45 -12.25
C SER A 128 -16.73 -6.65 -11.93
N GLY A 129 -16.99 -5.54 -12.61
CA GLY A 129 -18.16 -4.70 -12.33
C GLY A 129 -18.06 -3.88 -11.05
N MET A 130 -16.86 -3.66 -10.53
CA MET A 130 -16.63 -2.90 -9.29
C MET A 130 -16.71 -1.40 -9.55
N SER A 131 -17.54 -0.69 -8.79
CA SER A 131 -17.54 0.78 -8.79
C SER A 131 -16.31 1.33 -8.08
N PHE A 132 -15.67 2.33 -8.64
CA PHE A 132 -14.47 2.93 -8.06
C PHE A 132 -14.37 4.43 -8.34
N LEU A 133 -13.64 5.12 -7.47
CA LEU A 133 -13.25 6.52 -7.63
C LEU A 133 -11.74 6.60 -7.85
N SER A 134 -11.30 7.38 -8.81
CA SER A 134 -9.89 7.63 -9.07
C SER A 134 -9.57 9.11 -9.07
N THR A 135 -8.52 9.51 -8.35
CA THR A 135 -7.97 10.87 -8.45
C THR A 135 -6.89 10.89 -9.53
N ASP A 136 -7.00 11.82 -10.47
CA ASP A 136 -6.12 11.90 -11.64
C ASP A 136 -5.54 13.29 -11.83
N LEU A 137 -4.35 13.52 -11.27
CA LEU A 137 -3.68 14.83 -11.33
C LEU A 137 -3.22 15.23 -12.74
N LYS A 138 -2.98 14.26 -13.62
CA LYS A 138 -2.46 14.46 -14.97
C LYS A 138 -3.49 14.28 -16.07
N GLY A 139 -4.64 13.71 -15.76
CA GLY A 139 -5.65 13.32 -16.75
C GLY A 139 -5.32 12.04 -17.51
N ASP A 140 -4.28 11.31 -17.13
CA ASP A 140 -3.81 10.12 -17.84
C ASP A 140 -4.75 8.93 -17.66
N VAL A 141 -5.33 8.77 -16.47
CA VAL A 141 -6.28 7.68 -16.17
C VAL A 141 -7.54 7.84 -17.02
N PHE A 142 -8.15 9.02 -16.98
CA PHE A 142 -9.35 9.29 -17.77
C PHE A 142 -9.08 9.18 -19.27
N ARG A 143 -7.97 9.74 -19.76
CA ARG A 143 -7.59 9.68 -21.17
C ARG A 143 -7.42 8.25 -21.69
N ASN A 144 -6.78 7.40 -20.89
CA ASN A 144 -6.46 6.04 -21.29
C ASN A 144 -7.59 5.04 -21.01
N TYR A 145 -8.35 5.22 -19.93
CA TYR A 145 -9.35 4.24 -19.50
C TYR A 145 -10.80 4.71 -19.54
N GLY A 146 -11.08 6.00 -19.58
CA GLY A 146 -12.45 6.50 -19.61
C GLY A 146 -13.27 5.95 -20.77
N SER A 147 -12.70 5.96 -21.98
CA SER A 147 -13.35 5.38 -23.17
C SER A 147 -13.43 3.86 -23.13
N ILE A 148 -12.43 3.18 -22.55
CA ILE A 148 -12.40 1.72 -22.39
C ILE A 148 -13.51 1.28 -21.44
N ALA A 149 -13.64 1.92 -20.29
CA ALA A 149 -14.67 1.62 -19.31
C ALA A 149 -16.08 1.79 -19.88
N LYS A 150 -16.33 2.88 -20.60
CA LYS A 150 -17.63 3.12 -21.27
C LYS A 150 -17.92 2.09 -22.37
N LYS A 151 -16.95 1.88 -23.29
CA LYS A 151 -17.19 1.12 -24.53
C LYS A 151 -17.22 -0.38 -24.30
N TYR A 152 -16.33 -0.92 -23.48
CA TYR A 152 -16.18 -2.37 -23.35
C TYR A 152 -16.87 -2.94 -22.10
N TYR A 153 -17.04 -2.13 -21.07
CA TYR A 153 -17.59 -2.58 -19.78
C TYR A 153 -18.92 -1.90 -19.40
N GLY A 154 -19.39 -0.94 -20.24
CA GLY A 154 -20.69 -0.30 -20.03
C GLY A 154 -20.77 0.64 -18.80
N TYR A 155 -19.64 1.14 -18.34
CA TYR A 155 -19.60 2.03 -17.16
C TYR A 155 -20.19 3.40 -17.45
N ASN A 156 -20.91 3.93 -16.49
CA ASN A 156 -21.18 5.35 -16.41
C ASN A 156 -19.98 6.04 -15.79
N VAL A 157 -19.24 6.80 -16.61
CA VAL A 157 -18.01 7.51 -16.17
C VAL A 157 -18.34 8.98 -16.04
N SER A 158 -18.20 9.50 -14.81
CA SER A 158 -18.36 10.92 -14.49
C SER A 158 -17.00 11.52 -14.16
N VAL A 159 -16.75 12.73 -14.65
CA VAL A 159 -15.47 13.43 -14.48
C VAL A 159 -15.70 14.76 -13.78
N ILE A 160 -15.13 14.92 -12.60
CA ILE A 160 -15.13 16.20 -11.88
C ILE A 160 -13.80 16.89 -12.16
N ASP A 161 -13.80 17.90 -13.02
CA ASP A 161 -12.60 18.68 -13.36
C ASP A 161 -12.56 19.98 -12.58
N LEU A 162 -11.78 20.00 -11.50
CA LEU A 162 -11.58 21.18 -10.65
C LEU A 162 -10.75 22.30 -11.31
N ARG A 163 -10.02 21.98 -12.39
CA ARG A 163 -9.24 22.99 -13.13
C ARG A 163 -10.08 23.70 -14.18
N ASN A 164 -11.05 22.98 -14.77
CA ASN A 164 -11.96 23.49 -15.78
C ASN A 164 -13.41 23.19 -15.38
N PRO A 165 -13.97 23.89 -14.39
CA PRO A 165 -15.31 23.61 -13.90
C PRO A 165 -16.39 23.64 -14.96
N THR A 166 -16.21 24.44 -16.03
CA THR A 166 -17.14 24.55 -17.17
C THR A 166 -17.19 23.31 -18.07
N ARG A 167 -16.21 22.42 -17.93
CA ARG A 167 -16.12 21.12 -18.66
C ARG A 167 -16.29 19.93 -17.74
N SER A 168 -16.53 20.17 -16.46
CA SER A 168 -16.78 19.15 -15.47
C SER A 168 -18.20 18.64 -15.59
N ASP A 169 -18.38 17.33 -15.35
CA ASP A 169 -19.71 16.81 -15.14
C ASP A 169 -20.30 17.38 -13.85
N GLU A 170 -21.61 17.61 -13.85
CA GLU A 170 -22.31 18.04 -12.64
C GLU A 170 -22.33 16.89 -11.62
N ASN A 171 -21.95 17.20 -10.39
CA ASN A 171 -22.02 16.25 -9.30
C ASN A 171 -22.53 16.91 -8.02
N ASN A 172 -23.74 16.54 -7.65
CA ASN A 172 -24.29 16.95 -6.35
C ASN A 172 -23.99 15.86 -5.32
N MET A 173 -22.94 16.06 -4.53
CA MET A 173 -22.55 15.13 -3.45
C MET A 173 -23.68 14.93 -2.41
N LEU A 174 -24.58 15.89 -2.28
CA LEU A 174 -25.71 15.84 -1.35
C LEU A 174 -27.00 15.29 -2.00
N HIS A 175 -26.95 14.85 -3.25
CA HIS A 175 -28.15 14.39 -3.96
C HIS A 175 -28.88 13.26 -3.20
N LEU A 176 -28.15 12.28 -2.72
CA LEU A 176 -28.73 11.20 -1.95
C LEU A 176 -29.25 11.66 -0.59
N VAL A 177 -28.51 12.55 0.07
CA VAL A 177 -28.95 13.15 1.35
C VAL A 177 -30.24 13.91 1.15
N ASN A 178 -30.30 14.78 0.16
CA ASN A 178 -31.51 15.54 -0.15
C ASN A 178 -32.69 14.63 -0.51
N LYS A 179 -32.46 13.62 -1.36
CA LYS A 179 -33.49 12.64 -1.73
C LYS A 179 -34.04 11.89 -0.51
N TYR A 180 -33.17 11.46 0.40
CA TYR A 180 -33.61 10.74 1.60
C TYR A 180 -34.22 11.68 2.64
N MET A 181 -33.76 12.92 2.77
CA MET A 181 -34.39 13.91 3.64
C MET A 181 -35.81 14.18 3.21
N ASP A 182 -36.08 14.36 1.93
CA ASP A 182 -37.45 14.58 1.41
C ASP A 182 -38.35 13.37 1.72
N ILE A 183 -37.84 12.15 1.60
CA ILE A 183 -38.59 10.94 1.96
C ILE A 183 -38.84 10.88 3.47
N TYR A 184 -37.83 11.15 4.30
CA TYR A 184 -37.97 11.13 5.76
C TYR A 184 -38.93 12.23 6.26
N LEU A 185 -38.82 13.44 5.72
CA LEU A 185 -39.72 14.51 6.06
C LEU A 185 -41.18 14.18 5.69
N SER A 186 -41.39 13.57 4.53
CA SER A 186 -42.71 13.11 4.13
C SER A 186 -43.26 12.03 5.07
N LEU A 187 -42.43 11.10 5.54
CA LEU A 187 -42.79 10.03 6.48
C LEU A 187 -43.10 10.60 7.88
N ILE A 188 -42.34 11.61 8.35
CA ILE A 188 -42.59 12.27 9.63
C ILE A 188 -43.93 13.03 9.61
N HIS A 189 -44.24 13.71 8.51
CA HIS A 189 -45.53 14.37 8.37
C HIS A 189 -46.73 13.42 8.31
N ILE A 190 -46.53 12.18 7.85
CA ILE A 190 -47.58 11.15 7.86
C ILE A 190 -47.76 10.53 9.25
N SER A 191 -46.68 10.50 10.06
CA SER A 191 -46.68 9.86 11.38
C SER A 191 -46.97 10.79 12.56
N GLU A 192 -46.99 12.11 12.39
CA GLU A 192 -47.46 13.01 13.45
C GLU A 192 -48.99 12.98 13.53
N PRO A 193 -49.56 12.43 14.63
CA PRO A 193 -50.98 12.61 14.87
C PRO A 193 -51.22 14.07 15.09
N THR A 194 -52.10 14.66 14.30
CA THR A 194 -52.63 15.99 14.54
C THR A 194 -53.06 16.09 16.00
N ARG A 195 -52.29 16.82 16.79
CA ARG A 195 -52.73 17.17 18.15
C ARG A 195 -53.92 18.08 18.03
N PRO A 196 -55.01 17.81 18.78
CA PRO A 196 -56.16 18.64 18.83
C PRO A 196 -55.88 20.02 19.47
#